data_ab2ab4b21dcb9e97683e67d86e155b52
#
_entry.id   ab2ab4b21dcb9e97683e67d86e155b52
#
_cell.length_a   1.000
_cell.length_b   1.000
_cell.length_c   1.000
_cell.angle_alpha   90.00
_cell.angle_beta   90.00
_cell.angle_gamma   90.00
#
_symmetry.space_group_name_H-M   'P 1'
#
loop_
_entity.id
_entity.type
_entity.pdbx_description
1 polymer ?
#
loop_
_entity_poly.entity_id
_entity_poly.type
_entity_poly.pdbx_seq_one_letter_code
_entity_poly.pdbx_strand_id
1 'polypeptide(L)'
;LSTAAFNALLKTLEEPPPHVKFIFATTEIRKVPITVLSRCQRFDLKRLDAVNLAGHLGRVATNEGAKVSEEGLALIARAAEGSVRDGLSILDQAIVQTMDGEEVTGAAVRDMLGLGDRARLLDAFEKAISGSASEALAEVKDQIHAGADPAVILKDLMDVCADVSVAQATGGEFQSAGPAEWTERTLAMAQKL
;
A
#
# COMPACT_ATOMS: atom_id res chain seq x y z
N LEU A 1 -10.66 -24.07 0.44
CA LEU A 1 -11.34 -25.36 0.30
C LEU A 1 -11.20 -25.85 -1.14
N SER A 2 -10.98 -27.19 -1.30
CA SER A 2 -11.02 -27.81 -2.62
C SER A 2 -12.46 -28.01 -3.11
N THR A 3 -12.65 -28.23 -4.42
CA THR A 3 -13.97 -28.54 -4.99
C THR A 3 -14.59 -29.80 -4.35
N ALA A 4 -13.77 -30.81 -4.03
CA ALA A 4 -14.23 -32.01 -3.33
C ALA A 4 -14.75 -31.71 -1.92
N ALA A 5 -14.06 -30.81 -1.18
CA ALA A 5 -14.49 -30.38 0.14
C ALA A 5 -15.81 -29.59 0.09
N PHE A 6 -15.99 -28.71 -0.91
CA PHE A 6 -17.26 -28.01 -1.11
C PHE A 6 -18.40 -29.00 -1.43
N ASN A 7 -18.15 -30.00 -2.28
CA ASN A 7 -19.15 -31.01 -2.62
C ASN A 7 -19.58 -31.83 -1.39
N ALA A 8 -18.63 -32.16 -0.50
CA ALA A 8 -18.95 -32.86 0.75
C ALA A 8 -19.85 -32.04 1.71
N LEU A 9 -19.76 -30.70 1.63
CA LEU A 9 -20.56 -29.78 2.46
C LEU A 9 -21.95 -29.50 1.88
N LEU A 10 -22.22 -29.81 0.62
CA LEU A 10 -23.47 -29.40 -0.05
C LEU A 10 -24.72 -29.88 0.71
N LYS A 11 -24.76 -31.16 1.12
CA LYS A 11 -25.90 -31.72 1.85
C LYS A 11 -26.16 -30.98 3.18
N THR A 12 -25.09 -30.65 3.91
CA THR A 12 -25.20 -29.91 5.18
C THR A 12 -25.56 -28.44 4.97
N LEU A 13 -25.21 -27.85 3.82
CA LEU A 13 -25.62 -26.49 3.46
C LEU A 13 -27.09 -26.43 2.99
N GLU A 14 -27.64 -27.50 2.46
CA GLU A 14 -29.05 -27.62 2.09
C GLU A 14 -29.94 -27.80 3.32
N GLU A 15 -29.52 -28.64 4.27
CA GLU A 15 -30.25 -28.92 5.51
C GLU A 15 -29.30 -28.72 6.70
N PRO A 16 -29.01 -27.46 7.06
CA PRO A 16 -28.08 -27.16 8.15
C PRO A 16 -28.69 -27.60 9.49
N PRO A 17 -27.90 -28.19 10.39
CA PRO A 17 -28.36 -28.50 11.74
C PRO A 17 -28.84 -27.23 12.46
N PRO A 18 -29.83 -27.34 13.37
CA PRO A 18 -30.28 -26.22 14.18
C PRO A 18 -29.09 -25.55 14.88
N HIS A 19 -29.06 -24.23 14.88
CA HIS A 19 -28.01 -23.40 15.50
C HIS A 19 -26.64 -23.36 14.78
N VAL A 20 -26.48 -24.02 13.62
CA VAL A 20 -25.24 -23.92 12.81
C VAL A 20 -25.37 -22.79 11.78
N LYS A 21 -24.36 -21.93 11.73
CA LYS A 21 -24.19 -20.91 10.68
C LYS A 21 -22.88 -21.15 9.99
N PHE A 22 -22.89 -21.19 8.66
CA PHE A 22 -21.67 -21.31 7.86
C PHE A 22 -21.20 -19.93 7.41
N ILE A 23 -19.94 -19.60 7.67
CA ILE A 23 -19.30 -18.36 7.22
C ILE A 23 -18.10 -18.77 6.35
N PHE A 24 -18.15 -18.39 5.07
CA PHE A 24 -17.05 -18.61 4.14
C PHE A 24 -16.37 -17.26 3.86
N ALA A 25 -15.07 -17.20 4.07
CA ALA A 25 -14.27 -16.03 3.73
C ALA A 25 -13.29 -16.41 2.61
N THR A 26 -13.27 -15.67 1.54
CA THR A 26 -12.37 -15.89 0.40
C THR A 26 -12.06 -14.58 -0.32
N THR A 27 -10.86 -14.48 -0.87
CA THR A 27 -10.49 -13.43 -1.82
C THR A 27 -10.79 -13.83 -3.27
N GLU A 28 -11.13 -15.13 -3.52
CA GLU A 28 -11.32 -15.68 -4.85
C GLU A 28 -12.73 -16.30 -5.00
N ILE A 29 -13.71 -15.44 -5.14
CA ILE A 29 -15.12 -15.84 -5.26
C ILE A 29 -15.34 -16.82 -6.43
N ARG A 30 -14.55 -16.72 -7.51
CA ARG A 30 -14.66 -17.59 -8.69
C ARG A 30 -14.30 -19.06 -8.40
N LYS A 31 -13.57 -19.32 -7.32
CA LYS A 31 -13.24 -20.69 -6.87
C LYS A 31 -14.34 -21.32 -6.02
N VAL A 32 -15.34 -20.58 -5.60
CA VAL A 32 -16.49 -21.09 -4.85
C VAL A 32 -17.54 -21.61 -5.85
N PRO A 33 -17.98 -22.88 -5.73
CA PRO A 33 -18.99 -23.44 -6.61
C PRO A 33 -20.30 -22.65 -6.59
N ILE A 34 -20.94 -22.52 -7.75
CA ILE A 34 -22.21 -21.81 -7.87
C ILE A 34 -23.31 -22.40 -6.97
N THR A 35 -23.28 -23.71 -6.75
CA THR A 35 -24.18 -24.45 -5.86
C THR A 35 -24.07 -24.03 -4.42
N VAL A 36 -22.88 -23.59 -3.96
CA VAL A 36 -22.66 -23.00 -2.63
C VAL A 36 -23.08 -21.54 -2.61
N LEU A 37 -22.67 -20.78 -3.63
CA LEU A 37 -23.00 -19.35 -3.73
C LEU A 37 -24.52 -19.10 -3.76
N SER A 38 -25.28 -19.96 -4.41
CA SER A 38 -26.76 -19.83 -4.49
C SER A 38 -27.48 -20.03 -3.15
N ARG A 39 -26.78 -20.59 -2.14
CA ARG A 39 -27.29 -20.85 -0.79
C ARG A 39 -26.70 -19.91 0.27
N CYS A 40 -25.83 -19.00 -0.13
CA CYS A 40 -25.15 -18.09 0.76
C CYS A 40 -25.54 -16.64 0.44
N GLN A 41 -25.68 -15.85 1.48
CA GLN A 41 -25.71 -14.39 1.31
C GLN A 41 -24.27 -13.90 1.16
N ARG A 42 -24.03 -13.10 0.12
CA ARG A 42 -22.71 -12.54 -0.16
C ARG A 42 -22.58 -11.15 0.45
N PHE A 43 -21.43 -10.91 1.08
CA PHE A 43 -21.00 -9.62 1.60
C PHE A 43 -19.61 -9.31 1.03
N ASP A 44 -19.52 -8.29 0.20
CA ASP A 44 -18.24 -7.85 -0.36
C ASP A 44 -17.54 -6.89 0.61
N LEU A 45 -16.35 -7.28 1.06
CA LEU A 45 -15.49 -6.44 1.90
C LEU A 45 -14.49 -5.70 1.01
N LYS A 46 -14.35 -4.40 1.23
CA LYS A 46 -13.40 -3.56 0.50
C LYS A 46 -12.04 -3.55 1.19
N ARG A 47 -10.96 -3.41 0.41
CA ARG A 47 -9.66 -3.06 0.96
C ARG A 47 -9.75 -1.68 1.64
N LEU A 48 -8.96 -1.49 2.69
CA LEU A 48 -8.83 -0.17 3.29
C LEU A 48 -8.00 0.73 2.37
N ASP A 49 -8.40 1.98 2.25
CA ASP A 49 -7.54 3.00 1.67
C ASP A 49 -6.38 3.33 2.63
N ALA A 50 -5.35 3.98 2.11
CA ALA A 50 -4.14 4.27 2.86
C ALA A 50 -4.42 5.16 4.09
N VAL A 51 -5.36 6.10 4.00
CA VAL A 51 -5.71 7.02 5.10
C VAL A 51 -6.37 6.27 6.24
N ASN A 52 -7.37 5.45 5.93
CA ASN A 52 -8.08 4.64 6.94
C ASN A 52 -7.14 3.59 7.55
N LEU A 53 -6.24 3.00 6.76
CA LEU A 53 -5.25 2.05 7.25
C LEU A 53 -4.25 2.73 8.17
N ALA A 54 -3.68 3.88 7.80
CA ALA A 54 -2.77 4.66 8.64
C ALA A 54 -3.43 5.04 9.99
N GLY A 55 -4.67 5.51 9.97
CA GLY A 55 -5.43 5.80 11.18
C GLY A 55 -5.68 4.58 12.06
N HIS A 56 -5.88 3.38 11.47
CA HIS A 56 -5.99 2.13 12.21
C HIS A 56 -4.66 1.75 12.87
N LEU A 57 -3.57 1.78 12.11
CA LEU A 57 -2.21 1.47 12.61
C LEU A 57 -1.78 2.43 13.73
N GLY A 58 -2.10 3.72 13.62
CA GLY A 58 -1.83 4.70 14.67
C GLY A 58 -2.55 4.39 15.98
N ARG A 59 -3.81 3.94 15.92
CA ARG A 59 -4.52 3.49 17.14
C ARG A 59 -3.90 2.25 17.77
N VAL A 60 -3.44 1.29 16.94
CA VAL A 60 -2.76 0.09 17.44
C VAL A 60 -1.44 0.47 18.09
N ALA A 61 -0.59 1.28 17.43
CA ALA A 61 0.66 1.77 17.98
C ALA A 61 0.47 2.46 19.33
N THR A 62 -0.53 3.34 19.44
CA THR A 62 -0.86 4.03 20.69
C THR A 62 -1.26 3.05 21.80
N ASN A 63 -2.05 2.03 21.49
CA ASN A 63 -2.47 1.01 22.46
C ASN A 63 -1.30 0.16 22.96
N GLU A 64 -0.28 -0.05 22.14
CA GLU A 64 0.95 -0.75 22.48
C GLU A 64 2.02 0.16 23.11
N GLY A 65 1.69 1.44 23.30
CA GLY A 65 2.59 2.42 23.92
C GLY A 65 3.71 2.91 23.01
N ALA A 66 3.66 2.56 21.73
CA ALA A 66 4.63 2.99 20.72
C ALA A 66 4.28 4.37 20.15
N LYS A 67 5.32 5.17 19.88
CA LYS A 67 5.18 6.45 19.18
C LYS A 67 5.61 6.25 17.73
N VAL A 68 4.73 6.59 16.81
CA VAL A 68 4.99 6.51 15.37
C VAL A 68 4.58 7.82 14.72
N SER A 69 5.46 8.41 13.93
CA SER A 69 5.18 9.65 13.22
C SER A 69 4.06 9.46 12.18
N GLU A 70 3.32 10.52 11.87
CA GLU A 70 2.28 10.49 10.82
C GLU A 70 2.86 10.05 9.47
N GLU A 71 4.07 10.51 9.14
CA GLU A 71 4.78 10.10 7.93
C GLU A 71 5.10 8.59 7.96
N GLY A 72 5.59 8.06 9.08
CA GLY A 72 5.86 6.64 9.25
C GLY A 72 4.59 5.79 9.05
N LEU A 73 3.47 6.18 9.66
CA LEU A 73 2.19 5.52 9.49
C LEU A 73 1.70 5.55 8.04
N ALA A 74 1.85 6.67 7.35
CA ALA A 74 1.47 6.81 5.94
C ALA A 74 2.31 5.90 5.03
N LEU A 75 3.63 5.81 5.27
CA LEU A 75 4.53 4.92 4.53
C LEU A 75 4.18 3.45 4.74
N ILE A 76 3.94 3.04 6.00
CA ILE A 76 3.52 1.66 6.33
C ILE A 76 2.19 1.33 5.65
N ALA A 77 1.20 2.21 5.74
CA ALA A 77 -0.11 2.00 5.14
C ALA A 77 -0.04 1.88 3.60
N ARG A 78 0.84 2.65 2.96
CA ARG A 78 1.09 2.57 1.53
C ARG A 78 1.76 1.26 1.15
N ALA A 79 2.82 0.85 1.87
CA ALA A 79 3.52 -0.41 1.63
C ALA A 79 2.61 -1.64 1.81
N ALA A 80 1.63 -1.55 2.71
CA ALA A 80 0.66 -2.60 2.99
C ALA A 80 -0.44 -2.77 1.92
N GLU A 81 -0.58 -1.86 0.97
CA GLU A 81 -1.53 -1.92 -0.16
C GLU A 81 -2.98 -2.26 0.24
N GLY A 82 -3.42 -1.72 1.38
CA GLY A 82 -4.76 -1.94 1.94
C GLY A 82 -4.94 -3.25 2.72
N SER A 83 -3.86 -4.00 2.95
CA SER A 83 -3.84 -5.19 3.79
C SER A 83 -3.54 -4.82 5.24
N VAL A 84 -4.52 -5.00 6.14
CA VAL A 84 -4.33 -4.76 7.58
C VAL A 84 -3.27 -5.70 8.17
N ARG A 85 -3.24 -6.96 7.73
CA ARG A 85 -2.25 -7.94 8.21
C ARG A 85 -0.82 -7.48 7.90
N ASP A 86 -0.58 -7.09 6.65
CA ASP A 86 0.76 -6.69 6.21
C ASP A 86 1.14 -5.36 6.88
N GLY A 87 0.19 -4.42 7.01
CA GLY A 87 0.40 -3.18 7.74
C GLY A 87 0.79 -3.39 9.21
N LEU A 88 0.13 -4.30 9.91
CA LEU A 88 0.47 -4.65 11.28
C LEU A 88 1.85 -5.33 11.37
N SER A 89 2.19 -6.21 10.43
CA SER A 89 3.50 -6.87 10.41
C SER A 89 4.64 -5.87 10.18
N ILE A 90 4.44 -4.91 9.27
CA ILE A 90 5.42 -3.84 9.01
C ILE A 90 5.54 -2.92 10.23
N LEU A 91 4.41 -2.55 10.86
CA LEU A 91 4.39 -1.72 12.06
C LEU A 91 5.16 -2.38 13.21
N ASP A 92 4.92 -3.67 13.45
CA ASP A 92 5.61 -4.45 14.48
C ASP A 92 7.13 -4.45 14.25
N GLN A 93 7.56 -4.70 13.02
CA GLN A 93 8.97 -4.64 12.65
C GLN A 93 9.57 -3.24 12.89
N ALA A 94 8.85 -2.17 12.54
CA ALA A 94 9.31 -0.81 12.72
C ALA A 94 9.47 -0.46 14.21
N ILE A 95 8.52 -0.90 15.05
CA ILE A 95 8.59 -0.70 16.53
C ILE A 95 9.78 -1.46 17.11
N VAL A 96 9.98 -2.72 16.73
CA VAL A 96 11.08 -3.57 17.24
C VAL A 96 12.46 -3.01 16.86
N GLN A 97 12.59 -2.41 15.66
CA GLN A 97 13.86 -1.83 15.21
C GLN A 97 14.17 -0.47 15.83
N THR A 98 13.18 0.18 16.40
CA THR A 98 13.35 1.47 17.08
C THR A 98 13.73 1.22 18.55
N MET A 99 14.65 2.00 19.10
CA MET A 99 15.04 1.87 20.50
C MET A 99 13.85 2.17 21.43
N ASP A 100 13.80 1.50 22.59
CA ASP A 100 12.73 1.66 23.58
C ASP A 100 12.50 3.14 23.92
N GLY A 101 11.28 3.60 23.68
CA GLY A 101 10.81 4.94 23.99
C GLY A 101 11.09 6.01 22.95
N GLU A 102 11.80 5.69 21.86
CA GLU A 102 11.98 6.60 20.73
C GLU A 102 10.77 6.54 19.78
N GLU A 103 10.64 7.57 18.95
CA GLU A 103 9.60 7.63 17.93
C GLU A 103 10.06 6.92 16.66
N VAL A 104 9.20 6.06 16.12
CA VAL A 104 9.37 5.49 14.77
C VAL A 104 9.17 6.59 13.74
N THR A 105 10.26 7.09 13.17
CA THR A 105 10.22 8.18 12.18
C THR A 105 9.95 7.67 10.79
N GLY A 106 9.48 8.56 9.89
CA GLY A 106 9.33 8.22 8.47
C GLY A 106 10.66 7.81 7.81
N ALA A 107 11.79 8.39 8.26
CA ALA A 107 13.11 8.01 7.79
C ALA A 107 13.45 6.55 8.16
N ALA A 108 13.24 6.16 9.41
CA ALA A 108 13.46 4.78 9.86
C ALA A 108 12.60 3.77 9.08
N VAL A 109 11.33 4.11 8.81
CA VAL A 109 10.45 3.25 8.01
C VAL A 109 10.94 3.14 6.56
N ARG A 110 11.39 4.24 5.94
CA ARG A 110 11.97 4.20 4.59
C ARG A 110 13.19 3.28 4.53
N ASP A 111 14.11 3.44 5.47
CA ASP A 111 15.32 2.63 5.53
C ASP A 111 15.00 1.14 5.73
N MET A 112 14.09 0.83 6.65
CA MET A 112 13.63 -0.53 6.92
C MET A 112 13.01 -1.20 5.70
N LEU A 113 12.19 -0.46 4.93
CA LEU A 113 11.49 -0.97 3.75
C LEU A 113 12.35 -0.89 2.48
N GLY A 114 13.55 -0.34 2.55
CA GLY A 114 14.40 -0.10 1.37
C GLY A 114 13.76 0.86 0.36
N LEU A 115 12.87 1.75 0.83
CA LEU A 115 12.18 2.69 -0.03
C LEU A 115 13.14 3.78 -0.49
N GLY A 116 13.16 4.06 -1.78
CA GLY A 116 13.85 5.23 -2.33
C GLY A 116 13.29 6.53 -1.74
N ASP A 117 14.12 7.56 -1.71
CA ASP A 117 13.64 8.92 -1.39
C ASP A 117 12.74 9.42 -2.52
N ARG A 118 11.43 9.48 -2.27
CA ARG A 118 10.45 9.90 -3.29
C ARG A 118 10.71 11.31 -3.80
N ALA A 119 11.22 12.22 -2.98
CA ALA A 119 11.58 13.55 -3.44
C ALA A 119 12.70 13.49 -4.48
N ARG A 120 13.72 12.66 -4.22
CA ARG A 120 14.82 12.42 -5.16
C ARG A 120 14.36 11.68 -6.41
N LEU A 121 13.35 10.79 -6.31
CA LEU A 121 12.76 10.15 -7.49
C LEU A 121 11.96 11.12 -8.35
N LEU A 122 11.24 12.08 -7.73
CA LEU A 122 10.61 13.19 -8.45
C LEU A 122 11.68 14.05 -9.15
N ASP A 123 12.82 14.33 -8.49
CA ASP A 123 13.95 15.04 -9.12
C ASP A 123 14.51 14.29 -10.33
N ALA A 124 14.69 12.97 -10.18
CA ALA A 124 15.17 12.13 -11.29
C ALA A 124 14.17 12.14 -12.46
N PHE A 125 12.88 12.04 -12.16
CA PHE A 125 11.83 12.07 -13.18
C PHE A 125 11.75 13.43 -13.90
N GLU A 126 11.81 14.54 -13.16
CA GLU A 126 11.85 15.90 -13.73
C GLU A 126 13.04 16.10 -14.66
N LYS A 127 14.24 15.62 -14.25
CA LYS A 127 15.44 15.63 -15.07
C LYS A 127 15.25 14.80 -16.34
N ALA A 128 14.63 13.62 -16.23
CA ALA A 128 14.37 12.75 -17.39
C ALA A 128 13.47 13.39 -18.42
N ILE A 129 12.32 13.97 -18.00
CA ILE A 129 11.38 14.65 -18.93
C ILE A 129 11.93 15.96 -19.49
N SER A 130 12.88 16.59 -18.78
CA SER A 130 13.58 17.80 -19.26
C SER A 130 14.74 17.50 -20.23
N GLY A 131 14.97 16.23 -20.57
CA GLY A 131 16.04 15.79 -21.48
C GLY A 131 17.41 15.60 -20.83
N SER A 132 17.56 15.79 -19.50
CA SER A 132 18.80 15.60 -18.75
C SER A 132 18.98 14.15 -18.31
N ALA A 133 18.94 13.18 -19.25
CA ALA A 133 18.91 11.74 -18.96
C ALA A 133 20.13 11.26 -18.14
N SER A 134 21.32 11.84 -18.35
CA SER A 134 22.54 11.48 -17.60
C SER A 134 22.44 11.86 -16.12
N GLU A 135 21.85 13.02 -15.81
CA GLU A 135 21.66 13.47 -14.44
C GLU A 135 20.54 12.67 -13.74
N ALA A 136 19.47 12.34 -14.45
CA ALA A 136 18.41 11.48 -13.95
C ALA A 136 18.96 10.10 -13.58
N LEU A 137 19.81 9.51 -14.45
CA LEU A 137 20.42 8.22 -14.22
C LEU A 137 21.43 8.24 -13.04
N ALA A 138 22.17 9.35 -12.88
CA ALA A 138 23.06 9.53 -11.74
C ALA A 138 22.27 9.52 -10.42
N GLU A 139 21.16 10.25 -10.35
CA GLU A 139 20.29 10.33 -9.19
C GLU A 139 19.75 8.94 -8.76
N VAL A 140 19.29 8.14 -9.73
CA VAL A 140 18.82 6.77 -9.47
C VAL A 140 19.98 5.87 -8.99
N LYS A 141 21.18 5.96 -9.60
CA LYS A 141 22.35 5.20 -9.19
C LYS A 141 22.77 5.53 -7.76
N ASP A 142 22.74 6.80 -7.39
CA ASP A 142 23.12 7.24 -6.04
C ASP A 142 22.17 6.67 -4.98
N GLN A 143 20.88 6.56 -5.27
CA GLN A 143 19.91 5.92 -4.38
C GLN A 143 20.19 4.41 -4.23
N ILE A 144 20.51 3.72 -5.33
CA ILE A 144 20.87 2.30 -5.29
C ILE A 144 22.16 2.10 -4.46
N HIS A 145 23.16 2.96 -4.63
CA HIS A 145 24.39 2.90 -3.84
C HIS A 145 24.14 3.21 -2.35
N ALA A 146 23.13 4.02 -2.03
CA ALA A 146 22.70 4.29 -0.66
C ALA A 146 21.87 3.15 -0.04
N GLY A 147 21.59 2.07 -0.77
CA GLY A 147 20.94 0.86 -0.27
C GLY A 147 19.47 0.70 -0.69
N ALA A 148 18.92 1.59 -1.51
CA ALA A 148 17.58 1.42 -2.02
C ALA A 148 17.47 0.23 -3.01
N ASP A 149 16.40 -0.57 -2.89
CA ASP A 149 16.14 -1.69 -3.79
C ASP A 149 15.74 -1.19 -5.20
N PRO A 150 16.45 -1.59 -6.25
CA PRO A 150 16.14 -1.20 -7.63
C PRO A 150 14.70 -1.52 -8.06
N ALA A 151 14.11 -2.63 -7.58
CA ALA A 151 12.76 -3.01 -7.93
C ALA A 151 11.73 -2.06 -7.26
N VAL A 152 12.01 -1.62 -6.03
CA VAL A 152 11.20 -0.62 -5.33
C VAL A 152 11.30 0.74 -6.02
N ILE A 153 12.52 1.17 -6.39
CA ILE A 153 12.74 2.41 -7.16
C ILE A 153 11.93 2.38 -8.47
N LEU A 154 11.98 1.26 -9.20
CA LEU A 154 11.22 1.13 -10.45
C LEU A 154 9.72 1.22 -10.21
N LYS A 155 9.20 0.54 -9.17
CA LYS A 155 7.78 0.62 -8.78
C LYS A 155 7.39 2.06 -8.45
N ASP A 156 8.18 2.75 -7.66
CA ASP A 156 7.91 4.14 -7.28
C ASP A 156 7.96 5.10 -8.49
N LEU A 157 8.87 4.88 -9.45
CA LEU A 157 8.88 5.62 -10.72
C LEU A 157 7.62 5.35 -11.55
N MET A 158 7.14 4.11 -11.59
CA MET A 158 5.87 3.78 -12.24
C MET A 158 4.69 4.49 -11.58
N ASP A 159 4.68 4.58 -10.25
CA ASP A 159 3.67 5.34 -9.51
C ASP A 159 3.72 6.83 -9.84
N VAL A 160 4.91 7.42 -9.96
CA VAL A 160 5.08 8.81 -10.41
C VAL A 160 4.53 9.00 -11.83
N CYS A 161 4.83 8.08 -12.75
CA CYS A 161 4.28 8.13 -14.12
C CYS A 161 2.73 8.08 -14.12
N ALA A 162 2.16 7.20 -13.29
CA ALA A 162 0.71 7.10 -13.15
C ALA A 162 0.10 8.37 -12.56
N ASP A 163 0.70 8.94 -11.51
CA ASP A 163 0.28 10.18 -10.89
C ASP A 163 0.30 11.35 -11.90
N VAL A 164 1.37 11.48 -12.69
CA VAL A 164 1.49 12.50 -13.75
C VAL A 164 0.42 12.30 -14.81
N SER A 165 0.15 11.06 -15.24
CA SER A 165 -0.87 10.74 -16.23
C SER A 165 -2.28 11.09 -15.72
N VAL A 166 -2.57 10.79 -14.44
CA VAL A 166 -3.83 11.17 -13.80
C VAL A 166 -3.93 12.70 -13.70
N ALA A 167 -2.86 13.39 -13.29
CA ALA A 167 -2.81 14.83 -13.22
C ALA A 167 -3.06 15.52 -14.57
N GLN A 168 -2.53 14.94 -15.68
CA GLN A 168 -2.83 15.40 -17.03
C GLN A 168 -4.32 15.25 -17.38
N ALA A 169 -4.93 14.12 -16.99
CA ALA A 169 -6.33 13.83 -17.31
C ALA A 169 -7.33 14.62 -16.46
N THR A 170 -7.01 14.88 -15.19
CA THR A 170 -7.91 15.53 -14.21
C THR A 170 -7.62 17.01 -13.99
N GLY A 171 -6.46 17.51 -14.45
CA GLY A 171 -6.03 18.88 -14.23
C GLY A 171 -5.86 19.20 -12.75
N GLY A 172 -6.39 20.35 -12.30
CA GLY A 172 -6.23 20.83 -10.93
C GLY A 172 -6.92 20.03 -9.82
N GLU A 173 -7.67 18.96 -10.14
CA GLU A 173 -8.33 18.11 -9.15
C GLU A 173 -7.41 16.99 -8.62
N PHE A 174 -6.21 16.82 -9.20
CA PHE A 174 -5.25 15.80 -8.75
C PHE A 174 -4.70 16.13 -7.36
N GLN A 175 -4.68 15.14 -6.48
CA GLN A 175 -4.00 15.17 -5.18
C GLN A 175 -3.11 13.95 -5.02
N SER A 176 -1.82 14.16 -4.79
CA SER A 176 -0.88 13.10 -4.45
C SER A 176 -1.12 12.60 -3.02
N ALA A 177 -0.87 11.32 -2.79
CA ALA A 177 -0.89 10.72 -1.46
C ALA A 177 0.40 11.07 -0.67
N GLY A 178 0.67 12.35 -0.47
CA GLY A 178 1.89 12.82 0.20
C GLY A 178 1.85 14.33 0.51
N PRO A 179 3.00 14.93 0.82
CA PRO A 179 3.11 16.36 1.05
C PRO A 179 2.53 17.20 -0.11
N ALA A 180 1.99 18.37 0.20
CA ALA A 180 1.40 19.26 -0.80
C ALA A 180 2.38 19.61 -1.94
N GLU A 181 3.66 19.74 -1.62
CA GLU A 181 4.75 19.95 -2.59
C GLU A 181 4.78 18.89 -3.69
N TRP A 182 4.52 17.62 -3.37
CA TRP A 182 4.49 16.54 -4.37
C TRP A 182 3.32 16.71 -5.36
N THR A 183 2.19 17.16 -4.87
CA THR A 183 1.04 17.50 -5.73
C THR A 183 1.38 18.62 -6.70
N GLU A 184 1.99 19.71 -6.20
CA GLU A 184 2.39 20.86 -7.03
C GLU A 184 3.43 20.44 -8.09
N ARG A 185 4.43 19.66 -7.70
CA ARG A 185 5.47 19.15 -8.62
C ARG A 185 4.87 18.23 -9.69
N THR A 186 3.97 17.32 -9.30
CA THR A 186 3.31 16.39 -10.24
C THR A 186 2.45 17.16 -11.25
N LEU A 187 1.69 18.17 -10.81
CA LEU A 187 0.91 19.04 -11.69
C LEU A 187 1.81 19.84 -12.63
N ALA A 188 2.93 20.36 -12.14
CA ALA A 188 3.90 21.09 -12.98
C ALA A 188 4.54 20.21 -14.05
N MET A 189 4.84 18.93 -13.71
CA MET A 189 5.32 17.95 -14.68
C MET A 189 4.27 17.60 -15.72
N ALA A 190 3.02 17.40 -15.28
CA ALA A 190 1.90 17.10 -16.15
C ALA A 190 1.62 18.18 -17.21
N GLN A 191 1.95 19.43 -16.90
CA GLN A 191 1.82 20.58 -17.84
C GLN A 191 2.97 20.65 -18.86
N LYS A 192 4.12 20.01 -18.56
CA LYS A 192 5.30 20.02 -19.44
C LYS A 192 5.28 18.90 -20.49
N LEU A 193 4.53 17.85 -20.25
CA LEU A 193 4.35 16.69 -21.12
C LEU A 193 3.09 16.79 -21.98
#